data_3c4bd7d4c3a1209824ce754c6c6fd370
#
_entry.id   3c4bd7d4c3a1209824ce754c6c6fd370
#
_cell.length_a   1.000
_cell.length_b   1.000
_cell.length_c   1.000
_cell.angle_alpha   90.00
_cell.angle_beta   90.00
_cell.angle_gamma   90.00
#
_symmetry.space_group_name_H-M   'P 1'
#
loop_
_entity.id
_entity.type
_entity.pdbx_description
1 polymer ?
#
loop_
_entity_poly.entity_id
_entity_poly.type
_entity_poly.pdbx_seq_one_letter_code
_entity_poly.pdbx_strand_id
1 'polypeptide(L)' 'MGRNHSKLLNNLEQIRKSCNLTQKELSMKAEVSRKSINAIENGVYVPSTVLALKISKTLNCSVEDLFTLP' A
#
# COMPACT_ATOMS: atom_id res chain seq x y z
N MET A 1 -15.04 -18.84 -7.13
CA MET A 1 -14.55 -18.83 -6.68
C MET A 1 -13.59 -18.01 -6.26
N GLY A 2 -13.47 -17.21 -5.80
CA GLY A 2 -12.58 -16.26 -5.26
C GLY A 2 -11.20 -16.70 -5.12
N ARG A 3 -10.77 -17.40 -6.05
CA ARG A 3 -9.49 -17.88 -5.82
C ARG A 3 -8.41 -16.90 -6.14
N ASN A 4 -8.70 -15.69 -6.53
CA ASN A 4 -7.66 -14.72 -6.90
C ASN A 4 -7.44 -13.68 -5.81
N HIS A 5 -7.22 -14.15 -4.58
CA HIS A 5 -6.92 -13.23 -3.49
C HIS A 5 -5.66 -12.41 -3.76
N SER A 6 -4.75 -12.98 -4.55
CA SER A 6 -3.50 -12.30 -4.86
C SER A 6 -3.67 -11.15 -5.82
N LYS A 7 -4.88 -11.00 -6.38
CA LYS A 7 -5.12 -9.94 -7.36
C LYS A 7 -5.74 -8.71 -6.74
N LEU A 8 -5.30 -8.37 -5.56
CA LEU A 8 -5.74 -7.16 -4.91
C LEU A 8 -5.30 -5.96 -5.75
N LEU A 9 -6.22 -5.08 -6.05
CA LEU A 9 -5.91 -3.85 -6.75
C LEU A 9 -5.45 -2.82 -5.74
N ASN A 10 -4.52 -1.94 -6.15
CA ASN A 10 -4.06 -0.92 -5.23
C ASN A 10 -3.83 0.42 -5.94
N ASN A 11 -4.02 1.49 -5.18
CA ASN A 11 -3.75 2.86 -5.60
C ASN A 11 -2.61 3.45 -4.79
N LEU A 12 -1.75 2.62 -4.23
CA LEU A 12 -0.73 3.09 -3.31
C LEU A 12 0.20 4.09 -3.96
N GLU A 13 0.68 3.80 -5.14
CA GLU A 13 1.61 4.71 -5.81
C GLU A 13 0.97 6.07 -6.07
N GLN A 14 -0.27 6.07 -6.55
CA GLN A 14 -0.97 7.32 -6.86
C GLN A 14 -1.18 8.17 -5.62
N ILE A 15 -1.64 7.54 -4.54
CA ILE A 15 -1.91 8.27 -3.30
C ILE A 15 -0.61 8.75 -2.67
N ARG A 16 0.43 7.89 -2.70
CA ARG A 16 1.74 8.28 -2.20
C ARG A 16 2.26 9.52 -2.92
N LYS A 17 2.17 9.52 -4.25
CA LYS A 17 2.65 10.64 -5.06
C LYS A 17 1.82 11.90 -4.82
N SER A 18 0.53 11.75 -4.60
CA SER A 18 -0.32 12.91 -4.31
C SER A 18 0.05 13.53 -2.97
N CYS A 19 0.68 12.78 -2.09
CA CYS A 19 1.20 13.30 -0.82
C CYS A 19 2.64 13.79 -0.94
N ASN A 20 3.19 13.79 -2.15
CA ASN A 20 4.56 14.24 -2.42
C ASN A 20 5.61 13.44 -1.67
N LEU A 21 5.38 12.13 -1.55
CA LEU A 21 6.32 11.23 -0.86
C LEU A 21 6.96 10.27 -1.83
N THR A 22 8.27 10.06 -1.67
CA THR A 22 8.96 8.98 -2.35
C THR A 22 8.66 7.67 -1.61
N GLN A 23 8.99 6.54 -2.24
CA GLN A 23 8.87 5.25 -1.56
C GLN A 23 9.68 5.22 -0.28
N LYS A 24 10.89 5.79 -0.33
CA LYS A 24 11.76 5.84 0.84
C LYS A 24 11.15 6.67 1.95
N GLU A 25 10.61 7.83 1.60
CA GLU A 25 10.00 8.71 2.60
C GLU A 25 8.78 8.05 3.24
N LEU A 26 7.95 7.40 2.44
CA LEU A 26 6.81 6.69 2.99
C LEU A 26 7.25 5.54 3.89
N SER A 27 8.29 4.80 3.48
CA SER A 27 8.79 3.68 4.29
C SER A 27 9.24 4.17 5.66
N MET A 28 9.92 5.30 5.71
CA MET A 28 10.40 5.85 6.97
C MET A 28 9.24 6.32 7.85
N LYS A 29 8.27 7.01 7.26
CA LYS A 29 7.13 7.54 8.02
C LYS A 29 6.22 6.43 8.53
N ALA A 30 5.98 5.42 7.72
CA ALA A 30 5.09 4.32 8.07
C ALA A 30 5.80 3.23 8.86
N GLU A 31 7.14 3.31 8.97
CA GLU A 31 7.95 2.30 9.65
C GLU A 31 7.77 0.93 9.02
N VAL A 32 7.81 0.89 7.69
CA VAL A 32 7.76 -0.35 6.92
C VAL A 32 8.92 -0.32 5.94
N SER A 33 9.31 -1.47 5.41
CA SER A 33 10.46 -1.49 4.52
C SER A 33 10.09 -0.89 3.16
N ARG A 34 11.05 -0.22 2.54
CA ARG A 34 10.88 0.31 1.19
C ARG A 34 10.61 -0.82 0.21
N LYS A 35 11.26 -1.97 0.44
CA LYS A 35 11.07 -3.14 -0.42
C LYS A 35 9.61 -3.60 -0.40
N SER A 36 8.98 -3.58 0.76
CA SER A 36 7.57 -3.94 0.88
C SER A 36 6.68 -2.96 0.12
N ILE A 37 6.96 -1.66 0.24
CA ILE A 37 6.18 -0.66 -0.47
C ILE A 37 6.30 -0.86 -1.98
N ASN A 38 7.51 -1.07 -2.46
CA ASN A 38 7.73 -1.30 -3.88
C ASN A 38 6.98 -2.54 -4.37
N ALA A 39 7.04 -3.63 -3.60
CA ALA A 39 6.37 -4.88 -3.97
C ALA A 39 4.84 -4.72 -3.97
N ILE A 40 4.30 -3.96 -3.03
CA ILE A 40 2.86 -3.70 -3.00
C ILE A 40 2.45 -2.89 -4.23
N GLU A 41 3.18 -1.83 -4.53
CA GLU A 41 2.84 -0.96 -5.67
C GLU A 41 2.89 -1.74 -6.98
N ASN A 42 3.78 -2.70 -7.08
CA ASN A 42 3.91 -3.52 -8.28
C ASN A 42 2.95 -4.71 -8.32
N GLY A 43 2.10 -4.86 -7.31
CA GLY A 43 1.13 -5.94 -7.28
C GLY A 43 1.72 -7.30 -6.97
N VAL A 44 2.94 -7.35 -6.45
CA VAL A 44 3.63 -8.60 -6.18
C VAL A 44 3.40 -9.08 -4.75
N TYR A 45 3.03 -8.19 -3.86
CA TYR A 45 2.88 -8.50 -2.45
C TYR A 45 1.57 -7.95 -1.92
N VAL A 46 0.78 -8.81 -1.27
CA VAL A 46 -0.44 -8.39 -0.58
C VAL A 46 -0.05 -8.11 0.86
N PRO A 47 -0.23 -6.88 1.34
CA PRO A 47 0.22 -6.51 2.68
C PRO A 47 -0.61 -7.20 3.77
N SER A 48 0.03 -7.41 4.92
CA SER A 48 -0.70 -7.84 6.10
C SER A 48 -1.63 -6.71 6.53
N THR A 49 -2.59 -7.05 7.39
CA THR A 49 -3.50 -6.05 7.94
C THR A 49 -2.73 -4.96 8.68
N VAL A 50 -1.72 -5.33 9.45
CA VAL A 50 -0.92 -4.34 10.17
C VAL A 50 -0.23 -3.39 9.20
N LEU A 51 0.37 -3.95 8.17
CA LEU A 51 1.09 -3.13 7.19
C LEU A 51 0.13 -2.19 6.46
N ALA A 52 -1.02 -2.69 6.05
CA ALA A 52 -2.03 -1.87 5.37
C ALA A 52 -2.49 -0.72 6.26
N LEU A 53 -2.71 -0.98 7.54
CA LEU A 53 -3.15 0.05 8.48
C LEU A 53 -2.06 1.09 8.71
N LYS A 54 -0.80 0.68 8.82
CA LYS A 54 0.30 1.62 8.99
C LYS A 54 0.40 2.57 7.79
N ILE A 55 0.29 2.02 6.59
CA ILE A 55 0.39 2.83 5.38
C ILE A 55 -0.79 3.79 5.26
N SER A 56 -2.01 3.29 5.48
CA SER A 56 -3.19 4.13 5.35
C SER A 56 -3.17 5.27 6.36
N LYS A 57 -2.74 5.00 7.58
CA LYS A 57 -2.66 6.01 8.60
C LYS A 57 -1.63 7.09 8.25
N THR A 58 -0.48 6.66 7.72
CA THR A 58 0.58 7.58 7.32
C THR A 58 0.11 8.49 6.18
N LEU A 59 -0.64 7.94 5.25
CA LEU A 59 -1.15 8.71 4.10
C LEU A 59 -2.47 9.40 4.38
N ASN A 60 -2.99 9.24 5.59
CA ASN A 60 -4.23 9.87 6.04
C ASN A 60 -5.41 9.53 5.12
N CYS A 61 -5.54 8.25 4.83
CA CYS A 61 -6.63 7.73 4.01
C CYS A 61 -7.10 6.40 4.59
N SER A 62 -8.18 5.86 4.05
CA SER A 62 -8.68 4.56 4.50
C SER A 62 -7.97 3.44 3.78
N VAL A 63 -8.04 2.23 4.34
CA VAL A 63 -7.51 1.05 3.67
C VAL A 63 -8.24 0.83 2.34
N GLU A 64 -9.54 1.12 2.30
CA GLU A 64 -10.32 0.96 1.08
C GLU A 64 -9.97 1.98 0.00
N ASP A 65 -9.38 3.11 0.38
CA ASP A 65 -8.85 4.04 -0.61
C ASP A 65 -7.62 3.47 -1.29
N LEU A 66 -6.85 2.67 -0.56
CA LEU A 66 -5.60 2.11 -1.05
C LEU A 66 -5.80 0.79 -1.78
N PHE A 67 -6.67 -0.05 -1.28
CA PHE A 67 -6.81 -1.42 -1.76
C PHE A 67 -8.26 -1.76 -2.05
N THR A 68 -8.50 -2.40 -3.18
CA THR A 68 -9.83 -2.83 -3.56
C THR A 68 -9.77 -4.25 -4.13
N LEU A 69 -10.88 -4.93 -4.01
CA LEU A 69 -11.02 -6.23 -4.65
C LEU A 69 -11.38 -6.03 -6.12
N PRO A 70 -10.91 -6.93 -6.99
CA PRO A 70 -11.25 -6.84 -8.39
C PRO A 70 -12.71 -7.03 -8.68
#